data_f47fc2935e16f90e95618285ac3ceb14
#
_entry.id   f47fc2935e16f90e95618285ac3ceb14
#
_cell.length_a   1.000
_cell.length_b   1.000
_cell.length_c   1.000
_cell.angle_alpha   90.00
_cell.angle_beta   90.00
_cell.angle_gamma   90.00
#
_symmetry.space_group_name_H-M   'P 1'
#
loop_
_entity.id
_entity.type
_entity.pdbx_description
1 polymer ?
#
loop_
_entity_poly.entity_id
_entity_poly.type
_entity_poly.pdbx_seq_one_letter_code
_entity_poly.pdbx_strand_id
1 'polypeptide(L)'
;EIEGEEQPIGPMELTNGDGVFIRAMTEEDVEQLCADFVKAARFCQEAGFDGVCLHCGHGWLFHQFLSPRTNQRIDRFGGSLENRSRLSVMVLQALREACGREFILECRVSGSEHVPGGYSLEDICGYCRYLSEYADLIHVSAGLYQDPSGTWQESTLYEPHGCNADVAAAIRAVVDIPVAVVGGINSPEQAEELIAQGKCDLVVLCRQLTADPFFTQKVREGRPEEIRRCLRCMRCFPGPFEEAWAELNGQFPDCLLYTSPSPR
;
A
#
# COMPACT_ATOMS: atom_id res chain seq x y z
N GLU A 1 -6.66 -27.51 7.67
CA GLU A 1 -8.10 -27.22 7.52
C GLU A 1 -8.58 -26.66 8.84
N ILE A 2 -8.90 -25.35 8.88
CA ILE A 2 -9.61 -24.74 10.01
C ILE A 2 -11.09 -24.98 9.70
N GLU A 3 -11.79 -25.76 10.52
CA GLU A 3 -13.23 -25.98 10.39
C GLU A 3 -13.95 -24.61 10.42
N GLY A 4 -14.57 -24.22 9.32
CA GLY A 4 -15.35 -22.99 9.21
C GLY A 4 -14.72 -21.88 8.35
N GLU A 5 -13.68 -22.15 7.54
CA GLU A 5 -13.22 -21.17 6.54
C GLU A 5 -14.33 -20.89 5.52
N GLU A 6 -14.77 -19.64 5.50
CA GLU A 6 -15.66 -19.13 4.48
C GLU A 6 -14.94 -19.18 3.13
N GLN A 7 -15.69 -19.52 2.08
CA GLN A 7 -15.18 -19.57 0.73
C GLN A 7 -14.55 -18.23 0.33
N PRO A 8 -13.30 -18.19 -0.18
CA PRO A 8 -12.69 -16.94 -0.63
C PRO A 8 -13.53 -16.25 -1.71
N ILE A 9 -13.60 -14.94 -1.64
CA ILE A 9 -14.34 -14.10 -2.57
C ILE A 9 -13.42 -13.08 -3.24
N GLY A 10 -13.74 -12.68 -4.46
CA GLY A 10 -12.97 -11.71 -5.23
C GLY A 10 -13.82 -11.03 -6.32
N PRO A 11 -13.22 -10.17 -7.18
CA PRO A 11 -13.98 -9.53 -8.24
C PRO A 11 -14.58 -10.52 -9.25
N MET A 12 -13.87 -11.61 -9.51
CA MET A 12 -14.24 -12.63 -10.52
C MET A 12 -14.19 -14.01 -9.92
N GLU A 13 -14.98 -14.91 -10.52
CA GLU A 13 -14.87 -16.33 -10.25
C GLU A 13 -13.60 -16.88 -10.91
N LEU A 14 -12.77 -17.56 -10.14
CA LEU A 14 -11.57 -18.22 -10.62
C LEU A 14 -11.11 -19.34 -9.68
N THR A 15 -10.33 -20.27 -10.21
CA THR A 15 -9.55 -21.22 -9.39
C THR A 15 -8.09 -20.78 -9.42
N ASN A 16 -7.48 -20.55 -8.26
CA ASN A 16 -6.09 -20.13 -8.16
C ASN A 16 -5.10 -21.28 -8.47
N GLY A 17 -3.80 -20.97 -8.49
CA GLY A 17 -2.75 -21.96 -8.76
C GLY A 17 -2.69 -23.13 -7.78
N ASP A 18 -3.22 -22.96 -6.56
CA ASP A 18 -3.27 -23.97 -5.50
C ASP A 18 -4.57 -24.82 -5.56
N GLY A 19 -5.42 -24.58 -6.55
CA GLY A 19 -6.70 -25.29 -6.72
C GLY A 19 -7.84 -24.75 -5.86
N VAL A 20 -7.66 -23.63 -5.17
CA VAL A 20 -8.70 -22.99 -4.35
C VAL A 20 -9.66 -22.23 -5.26
N PHE A 21 -10.95 -22.57 -5.18
CA PHE A 21 -11.99 -21.84 -5.89
C PHE A 21 -12.34 -20.53 -5.16
N ILE A 22 -12.30 -19.42 -5.91
CA ILE A 22 -12.67 -18.09 -5.46
C ILE A 22 -13.97 -17.71 -6.12
N ARG A 23 -14.98 -17.38 -5.34
CA ARG A 23 -16.30 -16.96 -5.84
C ARG A 23 -16.30 -15.46 -6.17
N ALA A 24 -16.99 -15.07 -7.24
CA ALA A 24 -17.25 -13.67 -7.52
C ALA A 24 -18.13 -13.04 -6.42
N MET A 25 -17.79 -11.84 -5.97
CA MET A 25 -18.58 -11.08 -4.99
C MET A 25 -19.93 -10.67 -5.60
N THR A 26 -20.99 -10.84 -4.81
CA THR A 26 -22.33 -10.31 -5.09
C THR A 26 -22.48 -8.89 -4.55
N GLU A 27 -23.63 -8.23 -4.79
CA GLU A 27 -23.93 -6.94 -4.19
C GLU A 27 -24.09 -7.04 -2.66
N GLU A 28 -24.67 -8.12 -2.18
CA GLU A 28 -24.82 -8.41 -0.75
C GLU A 28 -23.46 -8.57 -0.06
N ASP A 29 -22.49 -9.23 -0.74
CA ASP A 29 -21.11 -9.32 -0.22
C ASP A 29 -20.46 -7.93 -0.10
N VAL A 30 -20.71 -7.03 -1.06
CA VAL A 30 -20.21 -5.66 -1.03
C VAL A 30 -20.82 -4.86 0.13
N GLU A 31 -22.12 -4.99 0.35
CA GLU A 31 -22.81 -4.34 1.48
C GLU A 31 -22.29 -4.87 2.81
N GLN A 32 -22.14 -6.18 2.95
CA GLN A 32 -21.56 -6.80 4.15
C GLN A 32 -20.13 -6.33 4.38
N LEU A 33 -19.30 -6.28 3.32
CA LEU A 33 -17.93 -5.78 3.39
C LEU A 33 -17.89 -4.34 3.92
N CYS A 34 -18.75 -3.45 3.41
CA CYS A 34 -18.84 -2.08 3.92
C CYS A 34 -19.17 -2.05 5.43
N ALA A 35 -20.13 -2.88 5.88
CA ALA A 35 -20.49 -2.98 7.29
C ALA A 35 -19.33 -3.50 8.15
N ASP A 36 -18.58 -4.47 7.66
CA ASP A 36 -17.43 -5.04 8.39
C ASP A 36 -16.28 -4.03 8.51
N PHE A 37 -15.98 -3.26 7.45
CA PHE A 37 -15.01 -2.17 7.51
C PHE A 37 -15.43 -1.08 8.50
N VAL A 38 -16.72 -0.70 8.51
CA VAL A 38 -17.25 0.26 9.49
C VAL A 38 -17.07 -0.27 10.91
N LYS A 39 -17.41 -1.53 11.16
CA LYS A 39 -17.23 -2.17 12.46
C LYS A 39 -15.76 -2.16 12.91
N ALA A 40 -14.83 -2.52 12.01
CA ALA A 40 -13.40 -2.51 12.30
C ALA A 40 -12.88 -1.09 12.61
N ALA A 41 -13.28 -0.10 11.81
CA ALA A 41 -12.88 1.30 12.03
C ALA A 41 -13.43 1.86 13.35
N ARG A 42 -14.67 1.51 13.73
CA ARG A 42 -15.25 1.87 15.03
C ARG A 42 -14.45 1.29 16.19
N PHE A 43 -14.00 0.03 16.10
CA PHE A 43 -13.12 -0.56 17.11
C PHE A 43 -11.80 0.20 17.24
N CYS A 44 -11.20 0.60 16.10
CA CYS A 44 -10.00 1.43 16.12
C CYS A 44 -10.26 2.79 16.80
N GLN A 45 -11.37 3.46 16.46
CA GLN A 45 -11.76 4.73 17.04
C GLN A 45 -12.00 4.63 18.55
N GLU A 46 -12.73 3.59 19.00
CA GLU A 46 -12.97 3.30 20.42
C GLU A 46 -11.69 2.96 21.19
N ALA A 47 -10.72 2.32 20.52
CA ALA A 47 -9.40 2.03 21.08
C ALA A 47 -8.46 3.26 21.12
N GLY A 48 -8.90 4.42 20.62
CA GLY A 48 -8.15 5.69 20.65
C GLY A 48 -7.18 5.89 19.49
N PHE A 49 -7.36 5.18 18.37
CA PHE A 49 -6.63 5.49 17.14
C PHE A 49 -7.19 6.76 16.48
N ASP A 50 -6.29 7.56 15.88
CA ASP A 50 -6.66 8.79 15.19
C ASP A 50 -7.19 8.54 13.77
N GLY A 51 -6.99 7.35 13.21
CA GLY A 51 -7.42 7.00 11.86
C GLY A 51 -7.09 5.57 11.46
N VAL A 52 -7.45 5.23 10.23
CA VAL A 52 -7.16 3.92 9.60
C VAL A 52 -6.63 4.12 8.18
N CYS A 53 -5.81 3.17 7.72
CA CYS A 53 -5.32 3.11 6.35
C CYS A 53 -6.06 2.02 5.57
N LEU A 54 -6.82 2.41 4.54
CA LEU A 54 -7.44 1.48 3.61
C LEU A 54 -6.40 1.02 2.59
N HIS A 55 -6.16 -0.29 2.52
CA HIS A 55 -5.16 -0.84 1.62
C HIS A 55 -5.72 -1.08 0.22
N CYS A 56 -5.52 -0.10 -0.67
CA CYS A 56 -6.02 -0.09 -2.05
C CYS A 56 -4.94 -0.44 -3.09
N GLY A 57 -3.88 -1.14 -2.69
CA GLY A 57 -2.73 -1.45 -3.55
C GLY A 57 -2.32 -2.93 -3.50
N HIS A 58 -1.22 -3.24 -4.17
CA HIS A 58 -0.44 -4.48 -4.11
C HIS A 58 -1.19 -5.77 -4.44
N GLY A 59 -2.25 -5.71 -5.26
CA GLY A 59 -3.02 -6.90 -5.66
C GLY A 59 -4.05 -7.38 -4.63
N TRP A 60 -4.28 -6.61 -3.54
CA TRP A 60 -5.34 -6.92 -2.58
C TRP A 60 -6.72 -6.52 -3.10
N LEU A 61 -7.79 -6.84 -2.39
CA LEU A 61 -9.17 -6.80 -2.87
C LEU A 61 -9.54 -5.51 -3.62
N PHE A 62 -9.30 -4.33 -3.04
CA PHE A 62 -9.62 -3.05 -3.70
C PHE A 62 -8.82 -2.83 -4.98
N HIS A 63 -7.54 -3.23 -4.96
CA HIS A 63 -6.70 -3.21 -6.14
C HIS A 63 -7.20 -4.17 -7.21
N GLN A 64 -7.64 -5.37 -6.82
CA GLN A 64 -8.20 -6.36 -7.75
C GLN A 64 -9.46 -5.84 -8.44
N PHE A 65 -10.28 -5.04 -7.75
CA PHE A 65 -11.44 -4.38 -8.36
C PHE A 65 -11.03 -3.23 -9.30
N LEU A 66 -9.96 -2.49 -8.98
CA LEU A 66 -9.45 -1.42 -9.81
C LEU A 66 -8.79 -1.92 -11.09
N SER A 67 -7.98 -2.98 -11.00
CA SER A 67 -7.16 -3.46 -12.12
C SER A 67 -8.02 -4.10 -13.22
N PRO A 68 -7.86 -3.64 -14.49
CA PRO A 68 -8.54 -4.29 -15.63
C PRO A 68 -8.04 -5.71 -15.90
N ARG A 69 -6.90 -6.12 -15.32
CA ARG A 69 -6.37 -7.49 -15.43
C ARG A 69 -7.18 -8.49 -14.61
N THR A 70 -7.63 -8.07 -13.44
CA THR A 70 -8.31 -8.93 -12.46
C THR A 70 -9.81 -8.70 -12.42
N ASN A 71 -10.29 -7.53 -12.86
CA ASN A 71 -11.69 -7.17 -12.89
C ASN A 71 -12.21 -7.08 -14.33
N GLN A 72 -12.83 -8.13 -14.77
CA GLN A 72 -13.49 -8.22 -16.07
C GLN A 72 -15.01 -8.27 -15.95
N ARG A 73 -15.57 -7.76 -14.85
CA ARG A 73 -17.01 -7.67 -14.62
C ARG A 73 -17.67 -6.78 -15.66
N ILE A 74 -18.92 -7.11 -15.96
CA ILE A 74 -19.77 -6.36 -16.90
C ILE A 74 -20.92 -5.62 -16.19
N ASP A 75 -20.95 -5.70 -14.86
CA ASP A 75 -21.93 -5.02 -14.00
C ASP A 75 -21.43 -3.65 -13.53
N ARG A 76 -22.12 -3.07 -12.54
CA ARG A 76 -21.77 -1.74 -11.96
C ARG A 76 -20.42 -1.68 -11.25
N PHE A 77 -19.72 -2.79 -11.07
CA PHE A 77 -18.40 -2.86 -10.45
C PHE A 77 -17.27 -3.12 -11.45
N GLY A 78 -17.55 -3.17 -12.77
CA GLY A 78 -16.55 -3.44 -13.79
C GLY A 78 -16.67 -2.57 -15.05
N GLY A 79 -15.73 -2.73 -15.99
CA GLY A 79 -15.66 -1.95 -17.22
C GLY A 79 -15.03 -0.57 -17.02
N SER A 80 -15.82 0.49 -16.87
CA SER A 80 -15.30 1.86 -16.72
C SER A 80 -14.48 2.05 -15.44
N LEU A 81 -13.58 3.05 -15.43
CA LEU A 81 -12.80 3.39 -14.23
C LEU A 81 -13.71 3.70 -13.04
N GLU A 82 -14.80 4.45 -13.26
CA GLU A 82 -15.79 4.76 -12.23
C GLU A 82 -16.34 3.48 -11.58
N ASN A 83 -16.75 2.51 -12.39
CA ASN A 83 -17.28 1.24 -11.90
C ASN A 83 -16.21 0.43 -11.15
N ARG A 84 -14.99 0.36 -11.67
CA ARG A 84 -13.86 -0.33 -11.03
C ARG A 84 -13.44 0.32 -9.71
N SER A 85 -13.69 1.62 -9.54
CA SER A 85 -13.43 2.39 -8.32
C SER A 85 -14.55 2.24 -7.27
N ARG A 86 -15.73 1.82 -7.67
CA ARG A 86 -16.97 1.88 -6.89
C ARG A 86 -16.88 1.19 -5.54
N LEU A 87 -16.27 0.00 -5.48
CA LEU A 87 -16.12 -0.72 -4.21
C LEU A 87 -15.35 0.12 -3.18
N SER A 88 -14.20 0.68 -3.58
CA SER A 88 -13.36 1.50 -2.69
C SER A 88 -14.08 2.76 -2.22
N VAL A 89 -14.80 3.41 -3.13
CA VAL A 89 -15.58 4.61 -2.83
C VAL A 89 -16.72 4.30 -1.86
N MET A 90 -17.47 3.22 -2.07
CA MET A 90 -18.55 2.80 -1.16
C MET A 90 -18.05 2.54 0.25
N VAL A 91 -16.91 1.84 0.40
CA VAL A 91 -16.31 1.58 1.72
C VAL A 91 -15.85 2.89 2.36
N LEU A 92 -15.15 3.76 1.63
CA LEU A 92 -14.71 5.06 2.18
C LEU A 92 -15.88 5.96 2.58
N GLN A 93 -16.95 6.00 1.78
CA GLN A 93 -18.14 6.75 2.12
C GLN A 93 -18.77 6.21 3.42
N ALA A 94 -18.96 4.91 3.54
CA ALA A 94 -19.50 4.28 4.74
C ALA A 94 -18.62 4.55 5.98
N LEU A 95 -17.29 4.49 5.84
CA LEU A 95 -16.36 4.84 6.90
C LEU A 95 -16.49 6.31 7.31
N ARG A 96 -16.56 7.23 6.34
CA ARG A 96 -16.69 8.66 6.61
C ARG A 96 -18.01 9.00 7.30
N GLU A 97 -19.10 8.41 6.88
CA GLU A 97 -20.43 8.58 7.50
C GLU A 97 -20.46 8.03 8.93
N ALA A 98 -19.80 6.89 9.16
CA ALA A 98 -19.79 6.25 10.47
C ALA A 98 -18.81 6.91 11.46
N CYS A 99 -17.59 7.24 11.05
CA CYS A 99 -16.53 7.69 11.95
C CYS A 99 -16.40 9.22 12.05
N GLY A 100 -17.06 9.97 11.15
CA GLY A 100 -17.01 11.44 11.14
C GLY A 100 -15.72 11.97 10.48
N ARG A 101 -15.58 13.33 10.44
CA ARG A 101 -14.50 14.01 9.74
C ARG A 101 -13.18 14.08 10.51
N GLU A 102 -13.25 13.93 11.84
CA GLU A 102 -12.05 13.98 12.69
C GLU A 102 -11.25 12.68 12.67
N PHE A 103 -11.85 11.58 12.20
CA PHE A 103 -11.16 10.30 12.06
C PHE A 103 -10.47 10.21 10.71
N ILE A 104 -9.14 10.07 10.70
CA ILE A 104 -8.32 10.11 9.49
C ILE A 104 -8.54 8.84 8.66
N LEU A 105 -8.86 9.03 7.38
CA LEU A 105 -8.96 7.96 6.39
C LEU A 105 -7.81 8.09 5.39
N GLU A 106 -6.78 7.25 5.53
CA GLU A 106 -5.70 7.14 4.58
C GLU A 106 -6.01 6.05 3.54
N CYS A 107 -5.66 6.29 2.27
CA CYS A 107 -5.72 5.29 1.21
C CYS A 107 -4.33 5.00 0.67
N ARG A 108 -3.85 3.77 0.86
CA ARG A 108 -2.59 3.32 0.27
C ARG A 108 -2.84 2.65 -1.07
N VAL A 109 -2.27 3.23 -2.13
CA VAL A 109 -2.47 2.79 -3.52
C VAL A 109 -1.16 2.33 -4.17
N SER A 110 -1.24 1.43 -5.15
CA SER A 110 -0.13 1.21 -6.08
C SER A 110 -0.23 2.22 -7.22
N GLY A 111 0.74 3.13 -7.34
CA GLY A 111 0.77 4.13 -8.40
C GLY A 111 0.99 3.52 -9.78
N SER A 112 1.57 2.31 -9.85
CA SER A 112 1.73 1.48 -11.04
C SER A 112 1.75 0.01 -10.64
N GLU A 113 1.20 -0.84 -11.48
CA GLU A 113 1.30 -2.30 -11.31
C GLU A 113 2.64 -2.86 -11.83
N HIS A 114 3.35 -2.11 -12.68
CA HIS A 114 4.57 -2.51 -13.39
C HIS A 114 4.45 -3.79 -14.23
N VAL A 115 3.24 -4.12 -14.68
CA VAL A 115 2.96 -5.29 -15.50
C VAL A 115 2.15 -4.92 -16.74
N PRO A 116 2.31 -5.63 -17.86
CA PRO A 116 1.50 -5.40 -19.06
C PRO A 116 0.00 -5.61 -18.81
N GLY A 117 -0.82 -4.72 -19.37
CA GLY A 117 -2.28 -4.80 -19.25
C GLY A 117 -2.86 -4.29 -17.93
N GLY A 118 -2.01 -3.74 -17.05
CA GLY A 118 -2.44 -3.02 -15.88
C GLY A 118 -3.07 -1.66 -16.21
N TYR A 119 -3.51 -0.95 -15.18
CA TYR A 119 -4.07 0.40 -15.36
C TYR A 119 -3.00 1.43 -15.73
N SER A 120 -3.43 2.49 -16.40
CA SER A 120 -2.58 3.60 -16.83
C SER A 120 -2.33 4.62 -15.69
N LEU A 121 -1.39 5.56 -15.93
CA LEU A 121 -1.21 6.71 -15.05
C LEU A 121 -2.50 7.57 -14.97
N GLU A 122 -3.23 7.70 -16.06
CA GLU A 122 -4.50 8.41 -16.09
C GLU A 122 -5.56 7.71 -15.23
N ASP A 123 -5.65 6.38 -15.31
CA ASP A 123 -6.56 5.58 -14.48
C ASP A 123 -6.27 5.77 -12.97
N ILE A 124 -5.00 5.67 -12.55
CA ILE A 124 -4.67 5.82 -11.12
C ILE A 124 -4.89 7.25 -10.62
N CYS A 125 -4.62 8.26 -11.44
CA CYS A 125 -4.96 9.66 -11.13
C CYS A 125 -6.47 9.84 -10.99
N GLY A 126 -7.25 9.29 -11.91
CA GLY A 126 -8.72 9.29 -11.84
C GLY A 126 -9.26 8.55 -10.62
N TYR A 127 -8.70 7.39 -10.31
CA TYR A 127 -9.04 6.63 -9.11
C TYR A 127 -8.79 7.45 -7.83
N CYS A 128 -7.63 8.08 -7.72
CA CYS A 128 -7.30 8.91 -6.56
C CYS A 128 -8.23 10.12 -6.42
N ARG A 129 -8.75 10.69 -7.50
CA ARG A 129 -9.80 11.72 -7.43
C ARG A 129 -11.07 11.18 -6.78
N TYR A 130 -11.54 9.99 -7.16
CA TYR A 130 -12.71 9.39 -6.52
C TYR A 130 -12.47 9.10 -5.03
N LEU A 131 -11.28 8.61 -4.66
CA LEU A 131 -10.94 8.37 -3.26
C LEU A 131 -10.88 9.65 -2.44
N SER A 132 -10.35 10.76 -3.02
CA SER A 132 -10.13 12.02 -2.33
C SER A 132 -11.43 12.74 -1.90
N GLU A 133 -12.59 12.32 -2.40
CA GLU A 133 -13.89 12.82 -1.94
C GLU A 133 -14.18 12.44 -0.47
N TYR A 134 -13.58 11.34 0.00
CA TYR A 134 -13.83 10.79 1.34
C TYR A 134 -12.56 10.58 2.16
N ALA A 135 -11.41 10.41 1.53
CA ALA A 135 -10.12 10.22 2.19
C ALA A 135 -9.49 11.57 2.60
N ASP A 136 -8.56 11.51 3.55
CA ASP A 136 -7.77 12.66 4.02
C ASP A 136 -6.32 12.61 3.53
N LEU A 137 -5.86 11.46 3.05
CA LEU A 137 -4.48 11.23 2.61
C LEU A 137 -4.40 10.12 1.57
N ILE A 138 -3.68 10.36 0.47
CA ILE A 138 -3.28 9.31 -0.47
C ILE A 138 -1.82 8.94 -0.23
N HIS A 139 -1.55 7.65 0.00
CA HIS A 139 -0.21 7.11 0.19
C HIS A 139 0.20 6.29 -1.04
N VAL A 140 1.13 6.82 -1.82
CA VAL A 140 1.56 6.23 -3.09
C VAL A 140 2.70 5.24 -2.88
N SER A 141 2.43 4.00 -3.24
CA SER A 141 3.37 2.88 -3.36
C SER A 141 3.37 2.39 -4.82
N ALA A 142 3.80 1.17 -5.10
CA ALA A 142 3.76 0.55 -6.42
C ALA A 142 3.72 -0.98 -6.35
N GLY A 143 3.46 -1.63 -7.49
CA GLY A 143 3.62 -3.05 -7.71
C GLY A 143 2.48 -3.91 -7.19
N LEU A 144 2.68 -5.21 -7.38
CA LEU A 144 1.77 -6.29 -7.01
C LEU A 144 2.49 -7.25 -6.07
N TYR A 145 1.77 -7.80 -5.10
CA TYR A 145 2.26 -8.91 -4.28
C TYR A 145 2.01 -10.23 -5.02
N GLN A 146 3.00 -11.10 -5.06
CA GLN A 146 2.90 -12.43 -5.68
C GLN A 146 2.63 -12.47 -7.21
N ASP A 147 2.96 -11.43 -7.97
CA ASP A 147 2.93 -11.54 -9.42
C ASP A 147 4.20 -12.27 -9.93
N PRO A 148 4.08 -13.36 -10.70
CA PRO A 148 5.23 -14.12 -11.21
C PRO A 148 6.14 -13.32 -12.16
N SER A 149 5.64 -12.23 -12.73
CA SER A 149 6.41 -11.36 -13.64
C SER A 149 7.36 -10.39 -12.92
N GLY A 150 7.38 -10.44 -11.59
CA GLY A 150 8.20 -9.59 -10.74
C GLY A 150 7.37 -8.60 -9.97
N THR A 151 7.65 -8.53 -8.70
CA THR A 151 6.97 -7.62 -7.79
C THR A 151 7.81 -6.38 -7.58
N TRP A 152 7.25 -5.23 -7.93
CA TRP A 152 7.85 -3.92 -7.68
C TRP A 152 7.24 -3.26 -6.43
N GLN A 153 6.69 -4.08 -5.53
CA GLN A 153 6.12 -3.61 -4.29
C GLN A 153 7.19 -2.98 -3.39
N GLU A 154 8.37 -3.59 -3.35
CA GLU A 154 9.50 -3.12 -2.58
C GLU A 154 10.60 -2.63 -3.51
N SER A 155 10.97 -1.35 -3.41
CA SER A 155 12.12 -0.83 -4.15
C SER A 155 13.41 -1.52 -3.71
N THR A 156 14.08 -2.18 -4.66
CA THR A 156 15.37 -2.85 -4.46
C THR A 156 16.54 -1.87 -4.65
N LEU A 157 17.76 -2.36 -4.48
CA LEU A 157 18.96 -1.55 -4.73
C LEU A 157 19.13 -1.17 -6.23
N TYR A 158 18.42 -1.85 -7.13
CA TYR A 158 18.49 -1.61 -8.58
C TYR A 158 17.57 -0.50 -9.07
N GLU A 159 16.50 -0.18 -8.32
CA GLU A 159 15.65 0.95 -8.67
C GLU A 159 16.23 2.26 -8.14
N PRO A 160 15.89 3.39 -8.78
CA PRO A 160 16.28 4.71 -8.27
C PRO A 160 15.68 4.97 -6.88
N HIS A 161 16.32 5.80 -6.11
CA HIS A 161 15.77 6.34 -4.88
C HIS A 161 14.55 7.23 -5.21
N GLY A 162 13.48 7.12 -4.42
CA GLY A 162 12.25 7.87 -4.70
C GLY A 162 11.51 7.39 -5.95
N CYS A 163 11.64 6.11 -6.32
CA CYS A 163 11.12 5.54 -7.58
C CYS A 163 9.64 5.83 -7.85
N ASN A 164 8.82 6.09 -6.82
CA ASN A 164 7.39 6.37 -6.95
C ASN A 164 7.08 7.88 -6.96
N ALA A 165 8.09 8.75 -6.90
CA ALA A 165 7.89 10.19 -6.73
C ALA A 165 7.19 10.86 -7.91
N ASP A 166 7.46 10.44 -9.15
CA ASP A 166 6.83 11.03 -10.34
C ASP A 166 5.34 10.69 -10.42
N VAL A 167 4.97 9.48 -10.05
CA VAL A 167 3.56 9.08 -9.97
C VAL A 167 2.86 9.80 -8.82
N ALA A 168 3.52 9.96 -7.67
CA ALA A 168 2.99 10.74 -6.56
C ALA A 168 2.76 12.19 -6.97
N ALA A 169 3.69 12.81 -7.71
CA ALA A 169 3.52 14.15 -8.24
C ALA A 169 2.34 14.29 -9.20
N ALA A 170 2.13 13.30 -10.08
CA ALA A 170 0.98 13.28 -10.99
C ALA A 170 -0.35 13.16 -10.23
N ILE A 171 -0.42 12.32 -9.21
CA ILE A 171 -1.60 12.20 -8.33
C ILE A 171 -1.82 13.51 -7.56
N ARG A 172 -0.77 14.09 -6.97
CA ARG A 172 -0.81 15.36 -6.24
C ARG A 172 -1.35 16.51 -7.09
N ALA A 173 -1.07 16.51 -8.38
CA ALA A 173 -1.56 17.54 -9.31
C ALA A 173 -3.09 17.46 -9.55
N VAL A 174 -3.76 16.41 -9.12
CA VAL A 174 -5.18 16.16 -9.46
C VAL A 174 -6.07 15.92 -8.24
N VAL A 175 -5.52 15.98 -7.01
CA VAL A 175 -6.26 15.86 -5.75
C VAL A 175 -5.98 17.08 -4.87
N ASP A 176 -6.93 17.45 -4.01
CA ASP A 176 -6.81 18.59 -3.08
C ASP A 176 -6.39 18.16 -1.66
N ILE A 177 -6.14 16.87 -1.43
CA ILE A 177 -5.68 16.31 -0.16
C ILE A 177 -4.19 15.98 -0.22
N PRO A 178 -3.50 15.92 0.93
CA PRO A 178 -2.08 15.57 0.98
C PRO A 178 -1.76 14.24 0.30
N VAL A 179 -0.57 14.17 -0.31
CA VAL A 179 -0.05 12.96 -0.94
C VAL A 179 1.27 12.56 -0.28
N ALA A 180 1.31 11.35 0.25
CA ALA A 180 2.50 10.72 0.78
C ALA A 180 3.13 9.78 -0.25
N VAL A 181 4.46 9.63 -0.21
CA VAL A 181 5.17 8.70 -1.11
C VAL A 181 6.12 7.80 -0.34
N VAL A 182 6.14 6.52 -0.69
CA VAL A 182 7.14 5.53 -0.28
C VAL A 182 7.88 5.00 -1.51
N GLY A 183 9.17 4.69 -1.37
CA GLY A 183 9.94 4.06 -2.46
C GLY A 183 11.43 4.38 -2.40
N GLY A 184 12.20 3.58 -1.66
CA GLY A 184 13.66 3.70 -1.60
C GLY A 184 14.22 4.98 -0.99
N ILE A 185 13.43 5.72 -0.23
CA ILE A 185 13.87 6.93 0.49
C ILE A 185 14.65 6.48 1.72
N ASN A 186 15.90 6.92 1.85
CA ASN A 186 16.78 6.50 2.94
C ASN A 186 17.70 7.62 3.48
N SER A 187 17.48 8.86 3.07
CA SER A 187 18.21 10.00 3.61
C SER A 187 17.31 11.23 3.81
N PRO A 188 17.66 12.10 4.77
CA PRO A 188 16.92 13.34 5.02
C PRO A 188 16.95 14.29 3.83
N GLU A 189 18.10 14.38 3.15
CA GLU A 189 18.30 15.28 2.00
C GLU A 189 17.35 14.89 0.86
N GLN A 190 17.22 13.60 0.58
CA GLN A 190 16.29 13.10 -0.43
C GLN A 190 14.83 13.36 -0.03
N ALA A 191 14.47 13.13 1.23
CA ALA A 191 13.13 13.42 1.73
C ALA A 191 12.76 14.88 1.55
N GLU A 192 13.66 15.79 1.95
CA GLU A 192 13.50 17.23 1.78
C GLU A 192 13.40 17.65 0.30
N GLU A 193 14.27 17.09 -0.54
CA GLU A 193 14.26 17.37 -1.97
C GLU A 193 12.92 17.01 -2.64
N LEU A 194 12.35 15.86 -2.33
CA LEU A 194 11.07 15.43 -2.90
C LEU A 194 9.93 16.38 -2.52
N ILE A 195 9.90 16.85 -1.27
CA ILE A 195 8.90 17.81 -0.79
C ILE A 195 9.16 19.19 -1.42
N ALA A 196 10.40 19.68 -1.43
CA ALA A 196 10.75 20.97 -2.00
C ALA A 196 10.47 21.05 -3.52
N GLN A 197 10.61 19.96 -4.24
CA GLN A 197 10.25 19.85 -5.66
C GLN A 197 8.74 19.69 -5.90
N GLY A 198 7.92 19.64 -4.84
CA GLY A 198 6.47 19.45 -4.95
C GLY A 198 6.06 18.06 -5.44
N LYS A 199 6.92 17.06 -5.28
CA LYS A 199 6.60 15.68 -5.67
C LYS A 199 5.59 15.01 -4.72
N CYS A 200 5.63 15.37 -3.45
CA CYS A 200 4.74 14.90 -2.40
C CYS A 200 4.64 15.92 -1.28
N ASP A 201 3.71 15.71 -0.35
CA ASP A 201 3.57 16.50 0.87
C ASP A 201 4.21 15.79 2.08
N LEU A 202 4.28 14.45 2.04
CA LEU A 202 4.89 13.63 3.08
C LEU A 202 5.74 12.52 2.45
N VAL A 203 6.77 12.09 3.19
CA VAL A 203 7.56 10.89 2.85
C VAL A 203 7.27 9.77 3.85
N VAL A 204 7.19 8.54 3.36
CA VAL A 204 6.95 7.36 4.18
C VAL A 204 8.20 6.48 4.18
N LEU A 205 8.63 6.11 5.38
CA LEU A 205 9.82 5.29 5.61
C LEU A 205 9.42 3.99 6.32
N CYS A 206 9.84 2.84 5.79
CA CYS A 206 9.67 1.55 6.44
C CYS A 206 11.04 0.92 6.71
N ARG A 207 11.69 0.35 5.70
CA ARG A 207 13.00 -0.32 5.85
C ARG A 207 14.11 0.61 6.33
N GLN A 208 14.00 1.92 6.07
CA GLN A 208 14.93 2.90 6.64
C GLN A 208 14.78 3.00 8.16
N LEU A 209 13.55 2.98 8.69
CA LEU A 209 13.32 2.96 10.13
C LEU A 209 13.68 1.62 10.78
N THR A 210 13.62 0.52 10.02
CA THR A 210 14.16 -0.77 10.45
C THR A 210 15.70 -0.71 10.56
N ALA A 211 16.36 -0.06 9.61
CA ALA A 211 17.81 0.13 9.63
C ALA A 211 18.26 1.11 10.73
N ASP A 212 17.50 2.17 10.95
CA ASP A 212 17.76 3.17 12.00
C ASP A 212 16.45 3.69 12.60
N PRO A 213 15.99 3.13 13.73
CA PRO A 213 14.77 3.58 14.42
C PRO A 213 14.83 5.03 14.89
N PHE A 214 16.02 5.59 15.06
CA PHE A 214 16.24 6.97 15.50
C PHE A 214 16.43 7.95 14.34
N PHE A 215 16.12 7.55 13.11
CA PHE A 215 16.29 8.39 11.92
C PHE A 215 15.73 9.80 12.11
N THR A 216 14.44 9.93 12.44
CA THR A 216 13.78 11.23 12.64
C THR A 216 14.34 12.03 13.81
N GLN A 217 14.74 11.36 14.89
CA GLN A 217 15.36 12.00 16.03
C GLN A 217 16.73 12.59 15.64
N LYS A 218 17.58 11.81 14.94
CA LYS A 218 18.90 12.27 14.49
C LYS A 218 18.79 13.45 13.52
N VAL A 219 17.81 13.42 12.61
CA VAL A 219 17.51 14.56 11.72
C VAL A 219 17.15 15.79 12.52
N ARG A 220 16.24 15.69 13.50
CA ARG A 220 15.82 16.79 14.35
C ARG A 220 16.95 17.39 15.17
N GLU A 221 17.89 16.55 15.60
CA GLU A 221 19.07 16.94 16.41
C GLU A 221 20.24 17.44 15.55
N GLY A 222 20.12 17.48 14.22
CA GLY A 222 21.17 17.94 13.31
C GLY A 222 22.36 16.97 13.20
N ARG A 223 22.11 15.66 13.34
CA ARG A 223 23.12 14.59 13.27
C ARG A 223 22.86 13.60 12.14
N PRO A 224 22.63 14.07 10.88
CA PRO A 224 22.29 13.17 9.75
C PRO A 224 23.42 12.21 9.37
N GLU A 225 24.70 12.54 9.69
CA GLU A 225 25.86 11.71 9.47
C GLU A 225 25.86 10.42 10.31
N GLU A 226 25.12 10.40 11.42
CA GLU A 226 25.00 9.22 12.27
C GLU A 226 23.90 8.25 11.81
N ILE A 227 23.14 8.60 10.76
CA ILE A 227 22.06 7.78 10.24
C ILE A 227 22.62 6.53 9.54
N ARG A 228 22.16 5.36 9.98
CA ARG A 228 22.42 4.10 9.29
C ARG A 228 21.47 3.96 8.12
N ARG A 229 21.98 4.08 6.91
CA ARG A 229 21.16 4.05 5.69
C ARG A 229 20.80 2.61 5.32
N CYS A 230 19.52 2.38 5.01
CA CYS A 230 19.04 1.13 4.46
C CYS A 230 19.69 0.86 3.08
N LEU A 231 20.27 -0.31 2.91
CA LEU A 231 20.93 -0.73 1.66
C LEU A 231 19.94 -1.20 0.58
N ARG A 232 18.67 -1.33 0.91
CA ARG A 232 17.61 -1.87 0.02
C ARG A 232 17.93 -3.27 -0.52
N CYS A 233 18.70 -4.05 0.23
CA CYS A 233 19.17 -5.39 -0.16
C CYS A 233 18.10 -6.48 -0.03
N MET A 234 16.88 -6.14 0.39
CA MET A 234 15.71 -7.02 0.56
C MET A 234 15.85 -8.13 1.61
N ARG A 235 16.96 -8.23 2.32
CA ARG A 235 17.18 -9.28 3.32
C ARG A 235 16.30 -9.20 4.57
N CYS A 236 15.63 -8.07 4.78
CA CYS A 236 14.63 -7.91 5.86
C CYS A 236 13.22 -8.36 5.45
N PHE A 237 13.02 -8.77 4.21
CA PHE A 237 11.76 -9.25 3.69
C PHE A 237 11.85 -10.77 3.50
N PRO A 238 11.09 -11.57 4.27
CA PRO A 238 11.08 -13.02 4.12
C PRO A 238 10.21 -13.39 2.90
N GLY A 239 10.71 -13.09 1.71
CA GLY A 239 10.07 -13.48 0.46
C GLY A 239 10.46 -14.89 0.06
N PRO A 240 10.61 -15.20 -1.25
CA PRO A 240 10.99 -16.53 -1.75
C PRO A 240 12.36 -17.03 -1.26
N PHE A 241 12.92 -16.35 -0.28
CA PHE A 241 14.13 -16.73 0.46
C PHE A 241 13.84 -17.44 1.79
N GLU A 242 12.59 -17.86 2.06
CA GLU A 242 12.26 -18.64 3.28
C GLU A 242 13.08 -19.91 3.40
N GLU A 243 13.40 -20.57 2.28
CA GLU A 243 14.31 -21.71 2.27
C GLU A 243 15.74 -21.30 2.68
N ALA A 244 16.23 -20.17 2.19
CA ALA A 244 17.53 -19.62 2.60
C ALA A 244 17.54 -19.14 4.06
N TRP A 245 16.38 -18.74 4.61
CA TRP A 245 16.21 -18.42 6.03
C TRP A 245 16.30 -19.68 6.90
N ALA A 246 15.70 -20.78 6.47
CA ALA A 246 15.77 -22.06 7.17
C ALA A 246 17.22 -22.62 7.19
N GLU A 247 17.96 -22.45 6.09
CA GLU A 247 19.37 -22.83 5.99
C GLU A 247 20.30 -21.99 6.88
N LEU A 248 19.95 -20.74 7.17
CA LEU A 248 20.72 -19.84 8.04
C LEU A 248 20.44 -20.08 9.55
N ASN A 249 19.75 -21.17 9.93
CA ASN A 249 19.45 -21.53 11.33
C ASN A 249 18.83 -20.42 12.17
N GLY A 250 17.97 -19.57 11.55
CA GLY A 250 17.31 -18.47 12.25
C GLY A 250 18.24 -17.30 12.61
N GLN A 251 19.46 -17.24 12.07
CA GLN A 251 20.31 -16.07 12.23
C GLN A 251 19.80 -14.92 11.37
N PHE A 252 19.67 -13.73 11.95
CA PHE A 252 19.30 -12.53 11.21
C PHE A 252 20.32 -12.26 10.10
N PRO A 253 19.88 -11.90 8.88
CA PRO A 253 20.79 -11.51 7.81
C PRO A 253 21.76 -10.41 8.26
N ASP A 254 23.00 -10.50 7.81
CA ASP A 254 24.05 -9.56 8.20
C ASP A 254 23.67 -8.09 8.06
N CYS A 255 22.82 -7.73 7.09
CA CYS A 255 22.38 -6.34 6.92
C CYS A 255 21.50 -5.85 8.08
N LEU A 256 20.69 -6.70 8.72
CA LEU A 256 19.93 -6.35 9.92
C LEU A 256 20.82 -6.33 11.17
N LEU A 257 21.82 -7.22 11.24
CA LEU A 257 22.82 -7.20 12.31
C LEU A 257 23.69 -5.95 12.25
N TYR A 258 24.00 -5.47 11.04
CA TYR A 258 24.79 -4.25 10.84
C TYR A 258 24.01 -2.96 11.06
N THR A 259 22.69 -2.97 10.82
CA THR A 259 21.86 -1.77 10.79
C THR A 259 20.89 -1.67 11.96
N SER A 260 20.58 -2.77 12.65
CA SER A 260 19.78 -2.75 13.86
C SER A 260 20.67 -2.54 15.08
N PRO A 261 20.38 -1.58 15.98
CA PRO A 261 20.98 -1.56 17.29
C PRO A 261 20.49 -2.81 18.02
N SER A 262 21.34 -3.84 18.12
CA SER A 262 21.07 -4.93 19.07
C SER A 262 20.94 -4.28 20.46
N PRO A 263 19.85 -4.45 21.16
CA PRO A 263 19.82 -4.14 22.59
C PRO A 263 20.78 -5.13 23.23
N ARG A 264 21.92 -4.65 23.71
CA ARG A 264 22.74 -5.34 24.67
C ARG A 264 22.17 -5.10 26.05
#